data_d87a18e4ef6992ac2d42fa9d8f15c1d8
#
_entry.id   d87a18e4ef6992ac2d42fa9d8f15c1d8
#
_cell.length_a   1.000
_cell.length_b   1.000
_cell.length_c   1.000
_cell.angle_alpha   90.00
_cell.angle_beta   90.00
_cell.angle_gamma   90.00
#
_symmetry.space_group_name_H-M   'P 1'
#
loop_
_entity.id
_entity.type
_entity.pdbx_description
1 polymer ?
#
loop_
_entity_poly.entity_id
_entity_poly.type
_entity_poly.pdbx_seq_one_letter_code
_entity_poly.pdbx_strand_id
1 'polypeptide(L)'
;SLKMELSVLIVIATSIAFVLVWFLLKYGWSGWIAMPLTMIVALGITYFFSRGLIAPLKQLRDAAEAMSEGDYSVRVHVATNSNDEIGQLARTFNEMAEELQHADQMRRDVVANVSHELRTPVSALQAMVENMADGVVEPTPANLEGILGQTHRLSDLIAFLLDLSRMEAGAASLNIERFCLHDF
;
A
#
# COMPACT_ATOMS: atom_id res chain seq x y z
N SER A 1 0.11 25.59 6.73
CA SER A 1 -0.36 24.66 7.75
C SER A 1 -1.88 24.61 7.71
N LEU A 2 -2.44 23.44 7.48
CA LEU A 2 -3.88 23.19 7.30
C LEU A 2 -4.75 23.81 8.42
N LYS A 3 -4.26 23.81 9.67
CA LYS A 3 -4.96 24.43 10.81
C LYS A 3 -5.10 25.95 10.65
N MET A 4 -4.10 26.61 10.08
CA MET A 4 -4.11 28.07 9.90
C MET A 4 -5.05 28.46 8.76
N GLU A 5 -5.06 27.71 7.67
CA GLU A 5 -5.98 27.94 6.54
C GLU A 5 -7.42 27.66 6.94
N LEU A 6 -7.68 26.58 7.68
CA LEU A 6 -9.02 26.28 8.21
C LEU A 6 -9.50 27.38 9.18
N SER A 7 -8.61 27.87 10.06
CA SER A 7 -8.95 28.99 10.96
C SER A 7 -9.23 30.27 10.20
N VAL A 8 -8.45 30.59 9.18
CA VAL A 8 -8.67 31.76 8.32
C VAL A 8 -10.01 31.67 7.58
N LEU A 9 -10.33 30.50 7.04
CA LEU A 9 -11.61 30.26 6.35
C LEU A 9 -12.81 30.40 7.29
N ILE A 10 -12.72 29.88 8.52
CA ILE A 10 -13.76 30.03 9.55
C ILE A 10 -13.93 31.52 9.91
N VAL A 11 -12.82 32.25 10.08
CA VAL A 11 -12.85 33.68 10.38
C VAL A 11 -13.47 34.47 9.21
N ILE A 12 -13.12 34.15 7.98
CA ILE A 12 -13.70 34.79 6.79
C ILE A 12 -15.21 34.49 6.71
N ALA A 13 -15.61 33.24 6.89
CA ALA A 13 -17.03 32.83 6.83
C ALA A 13 -17.86 33.51 7.92
N THR A 14 -17.36 33.57 9.15
CA THR A 14 -18.02 34.27 10.27
C THR A 14 -18.06 35.78 10.06
N SER A 15 -17.00 36.37 9.50
CA SER A 15 -16.93 37.79 9.16
C SER A 15 -17.94 38.17 8.06
N ILE A 16 -18.06 37.35 7.02
CA ILE A 16 -19.04 37.52 5.96
C ILE A 16 -20.47 37.45 6.54
N ALA A 17 -20.76 36.46 7.38
CA ALA A 17 -22.05 36.32 8.03
C ALA A 17 -22.38 37.57 8.88
N PHE A 18 -21.41 38.07 9.66
CA PHE A 18 -21.55 39.24 10.51
C PHE A 18 -21.82 40.52 9.69
N VAL A 19 -21.03 40.73 8.61
CA VAL A 19 -21.20 41.87 7.71
C VAL A 19 -22.57 41.82 7.02
N LEU A 20 -23.03 40.65 6.64
CA LEU A 20 -24.34 40.46 6.02
C LEU A 20 -25.48 40.77 6.99
N VAL A 21 -25.40 40.36 8.26
CA VAL A 21 -26.36 40.73 9.32
C VAL A 21 -26.37 42.25 9.51
N TRP A 22 -25.18 42.85 9.67
CA TRP A 22 -25.04 44.29 9.89
C TRP A 22 -25.65 45.09 8.70
N PHE A 23 -25.39 44.68 7.46
CA PHE A 23 -25.89 45.28 6.26
C PHE A 23 -27.44 45.21 6.19
N LEU A 24 -28.01 44.02 6.44
CA LEU A 24 -29.46 43.80 6.43
C LEU A 24 -30.18 44.70 7.48
N LEU A 25 -29.63 44.77 8.70
CA LEU A 25 -30.17 45.59 9.77
C LEU A 25 -30.07 47.09 9.44
N LYS A 26 -28.96 47.51 8.82
CA LYS A 26 -28.77 48.93 8.41
C LYS A 26 -29.76 49.39 7.34
N TYR A 27 -30.20 48.50 6.44
CA TYR A 27 -31.20 48.79 5.41
C TYR A 27 -32.64 48.58 5.89
N GLY A 28 -32.89 48.48 7.18
CA GLY A 28 -34.21 48.43 7.77
C GLY A 28 -34.92 47.07 7.63
N TRP A 29 -34.20 46.03 7.29
CA TRP A 29 -34.77 44.68 7.28
C TRP A 29 -35.06 44.22 8.70
N SER A 30 -36.27 43.69 8.89
CA SER A 30 -36.68 43.15 10.18
C SER A 30 -35.75 42.02 10.61
N GLY A 31 -35.32 42.01 11.88
CA GLY A 31 -34.49 40.94 12.46
C GLY A 31 -35.03 39.51 12.23
N TRP A 32 -36.36 39.42 12.09
CA TRP A 32 -37.05 38.16 11.77
C TRP A 32 -36.68 37.56 10.41
N ILE A 33 -36.21 38.38 9.43
CA ILE A 33 -35.78 37.94 8.12
C ILE A 33 -34.26 37.77 8.09
N ALA A 34 -33.53 38.62 8.77
CA ALA A 34 -32.07 38.59 8.82
C ALA A 34 -31.55 37.32 9.50
N MET A 35 -32.14 36.85 10.61
CA MET A 35 -31.76 35.67 11.34
C MET A 35 -31.86 34.34 10.51
N PRO A 36 -33.02 34.02 9.88
CA PRO A 36 -33.09 32.79 9.09
C PRO A 36 -32.17 32.82 7.86
N LEU A 37 -31.97 34.00 7.23
CA LEU A 37 -31.08 34.10 6.09
C LEU A 37 -29.62 33.81 6.45
N THR A 38 -29.14 34.38 7.57
CA THR A 38 -27.78 34.10 8.03
C THR A 38 -27.59 32.64 8.49
N MET A 39 -28.63 32.02 9.04
CA MET A 39 -28.63 30.61 9.39
C MET A 39 -28.52 29.73 8.13
N ILE A 40 -29.23 30.04 7.08
CA ILE A 40 -29.16 29.33 5.79
C ILE A 40 -27.75 29.45 5.19
N VAL A 41 -27.15 30.64 5.18
CA VAL A 41 -25.79 30.86 4.69
C VAL A 41 -24.77 30.09 5.49
N ALA A 42 -24.87 30.12 6.83
CA ALA A 42 -23.98 29.38 7.73
C ALA A 42 -24.08 27.86 7.51
N LEU A 43 -25.29 27.33 7.36
CA LEU A 43 -25.53 25.91 7.04
C LEU A 43 -24.97 25.55 5.67
N GLY A 44 -25.11 26.41 4.66
CA GLY A 44 -24.56 26.22 3.33
C GLY A 44 -23.04 26.15 3.35
N ILE A 45 -22.38 27.07 4.05
CA ILE A 45 -20.93 27.08 4.23
C ILE A 45 -20.48 25.80 4.96
N THR A 46 -21.11 25.45 6.07
CA THR A 46 -20.79 24.23 6.82
C THR A 46 -20.93 22.96 5.99
N TYR A 47 -22.00 22.87 5.21
CA TYR A 47 -22.24 21.75 4.30
C TYR A 47 -21.17 21.64 3.20
N PHE A 48 -20.78 22.77 2.60
CA PHE A 48 -19.75 22.82 1.58
C PHE A 48 -18.39 22.35 2.13
N PHE A 49 -17.99 22.86 3.30
CA PHE A 49 -16.74 22.46 3.95
C PHE A 49 -16.78 21.02 4.42
N SER A 50 -17.92 20.55 4.93
CA SER A 50 -18.06 19.15 5.36
C SER A 50 -17.84 18.17 4.22
N ARG A 51 -18.37 18.48 3.04
CA ARG A 51 -18.19 17.62 1.85
C ARG A 51 -16.86 17.81 1.15
N GLY A 52 -16.33 19.04 1.12
CA GLY A 52 -15.10 19.35 0.40
C GLY A 52 -13.82 18.92 1.12
N LEU A 53 -13.81 18.96 2.44
CA LEU A 53 -12.59 18.74 3.24
C LEU A 53 -12.71 17.56 4.21
N ILE A 54 -13.79 17.52 5.00
CA ILE A 54 -13.89 16.55 6.11
C ILE A 54 -14.13 15.12 5.57
N ALA A 55 -15.01 14.97 4.59
CA ALA A 55 -15.36 13.67 4.05
C ALA A 55 -14.18 12.96 3.37
N PRO A 56 -13.39 13.62 2.48
CA PRO A 56 -12.20 13.00 1.89
C PRO A 56 -11.13 12.63 2.93
N LEU A 57 -10.89 13.50 3.92
CA LEU A 57 -9.92 13.21 4.98
C LEU A 57 -10.34 12.00 5.83
N LYS A 58 -11.63 11.84 6.06
CA LYS A 58 -12.15 10.65 6.74
C LYS A 58 -11.94 9.39 5.90
N GLN A 59 -12.20 9.44 4.59
CA GLN A 59 -11.95 8.32 3.69
C GLN A 59 -10.46 7.94 3.65
N LEU A 60 -9.56 8.93 3.60
CA LEU A 60 -8.11 8.70 3.66
C LEU A 60 -7.69 8.02 4.97
N ARG A 61 -8.25 8.47 6.10
CA ARG A 61 -7.99 7.84 7.40
C ARG A 61 -8.47 6.39 7.42
N ASP A 62 -9.71 6.15 7.02
CA ASP A 62 -10.33 4.82 7.04
C ASP A 62 -9.60 3.87 6.07
N ALA A 63 -9.15 4.38 4.92
CA ALA A 63 -8.32 3.64 3.97
C ALA A 63 -6.92 3.34 4.53
N ALA A 64 -6.28 4.28 5.22
CA ALA A 64 -4.99 4.06 5.87
C ALA A 64 -5.08 3.03 7.01
N GLU A 65 -6.19 3.02 7.75
CA GLU A 65 -6.47 2.03 8.79
C GLU A 65 -6.60 0.62 8.18
N ALA A 66 -7.39 0.47 7.11
CA ALA A 66 -7.51 -0.80 6.39
C ALA A 66 -6.16 -1.28 5.82
N MET A 67 -5.34 -0.37 5.26
CA MET A 67 -3.99 -0.70 4.81
C MET A 67 -3.08 -1.19 5.95
N SER A 68 -3.21 -0.63 7.14
CA SER A 68 -2.45 -1.08 8.31
C SER A 68 -2.82 -2.49 8.75
N GLU A 69 -4.04 -2.94 8.44
CA GLU A 69 -4.54 -4.30 8.66
C GLU A 69 -4.17 -5.28 7.52
N GLY A 70 -3.51 -4.78 6.46
CA GLY A 70 -3.05 -5.58 5.34
C GLY A 70 -3.97 -5.60 4.12
N ASP A 71 -5.04 -4.81 4.11
CA ASP A 71 -5.89 -4.63 2.93
C ASP A 71 -5.34 -3.53 2.02
N TYR A 72 -4.46 -3.90 1.10
CA TYR A 72 -3.87 -2.99 0.12
C TYR A 72 -4.76 -2.77 -1.11
N SER A 73 -5.95 -3.39 -1.17
CA SER A 73 -6.88 -3.21 -2.29
C SER A 73 -7.71 -1.93 -2.18
N VAL A 74 -7.71 -1.30 -1.01
CA VAL A 74 -8.47 -0.09 -0.72
C VAL A 74 -8.01 1.08 -1.59
N ARG A 75 -8.97 1.82 -2.13
CA ARG A 75 -8.72 3.05 -2.92
C ARG A 75 -9.62 4.17 -2.42
N VAL A 76 -9.07 5.37 -2.38
CA VAL A 76 -9.80 6.57 -2.00
C VAL A 76 -10.38 7.22 -3.27
N HIS A 77 -11.69 7.38 -3.29
CA HIS A 77 -12.39 8.04 -4.38
C HIS A 77 -12.62 9.51 -4.01
N VAL A 78 -11.81 10.38 -4.58
CA VAL A 78 -12.06 11.82 -4.53
C VAL A 78 -12.70 12.22 -5.86
N ALA A 79 -13.69 13.13 -5.79
CA ALA A 79 -14.34 13.61 -6.99
C ALA A 79 -13.28 14.06 -8.02
N THR A 80 -13.29 13.46 -9.18
CA THR A 80 -12.24 13.43 -10.22
C THR A 80 -11.80 14.79 -10.75
N ASN A 81 -12.42 15.88 -10.28
CA ASN A 81 -12.20 17.27 -10.75
C ASN A 81 -11.52 18.17 -9.71
N SER A 82 -11.16 17.66 -8.54
CA SER A 82 -10.41 18.47 -7.58
C SER A 82 -8.92 18.41 -7.91
N ASN A 83 -8.49 19.43 -8.63
CA ASN A 83 -7.06 19.73 -8.84
C ASN A 83 -6.48 20.43 -7.59
N ASP A 84 -7.17 20.28 -6.46
CA ASP A 84 -6.79 20.78 -5.15
C ASP A 84 -5.82 19.81 -4.43
N GLU A 85 -5.26 20.27 -3.33
CA GLU A 85 -4.29 19.54 -2.53
C GLU A 85 -4.86 18.19 -2.01
N ILE A 86 -6.16 18.14 -1.75
CA ILE A 86 -6.84 16.91 -1.30
C ILE A 86 -6.92 15.87 -2.42
N GLY A 87 -7.23 16.31 -3.64
CA GLY A 87 -7.23 15.42 -4.81
C GLY A 87 -5.83 14.89 -5.13
N GLN A 88 -4.80 15.72 -4.96
CA GLN A 88 -3.42 15.30 -5.13
C GLN A 88 -3.02 14.28 -4.04
N LEU A 89 -3.37 14.55 -2.78
CA LEU A 89 -3.11 13.63 -1.67
C LEU A 89 -3.77 12.27 -1.89
N ALA A 90 -5.03 12.24 -2.37
CA ALA A 90 -5.72 11.00 -2.66
C ALA A 90 -5.08 10.21 -3.81
N ARG A 91 -4.59 10.89 -4.85
CA ARG A 91 -3.86 10.24 -5.96
C ARG A 91 -2.58 9.60 -5.45
N THR A 92 -1.74 10.36 -4.73
CA THR A 92 -0.48 9.84 -4.14
C THR A 92 -0.74 8.68 -3.17
N PHE A 93 -1.83 8.75 -2.39
CA PHE A 93 -2.24 7.64 -1.54
C PHE A 93 -2.59 6.38 -2.34
N ASN A 94 -3.35 6.53 -3.44
CA ASN A 94 -3.71 5.40 -4.29
C ASN A 94 -2.50 4.80 -5.02
N GLU A 95 -1.55 5.62 -5.46
CA GLU A 95 -0.28 5.18 -6.04
C GLU A 95 0.52 4.34 -5.01
N MET A 96 0.64 4.83 -3.79
CA MET A 96 1.29 4.09 -2.70
C MET A 96 0.57 2.77 -2.39
N ALA A 97 -0.77 2.77 -2.38
CA ALA A 97 -1.57 1.57 -2.16
C ALA A 97 -1.36 0.53 -3.28
N GLU A 98 -1.22 0.98 -4.53
CA GLU A 98 -0.93 0.12 -5.68
C GLU A 98 0.48 -0.50 -5.58
N GLU A 99 1.48 0.29 -5.22
CA GLU A 99 2.85 -0.21 -5.01
C GLU A 99 2.91 -1.26 -3.89
N LEU A 100 2.24 -1.01 -2.75
CA LEU A 100 2.16 -1.97 -1.65
C LEU A 100 1.42 -3.24 -2.04
N GLN A 101 0.32 -3.13 -2.78
CA GLN A 101 -0.42 -4.29 -3.29
C GLN A 101 0.44 -5.14 -4.22
N HIS A 102 1.21 -4.49 -5.10
CA HIS A 102 2.13 -5.17 -6.01
C HIS A 102 3.26 -5.87 -5.26
N ALA A 103 3.84 -5.21 -4.25
CA ALA A 103 4.89 -5.79 -3.42
C ALA A 103 4.38 -7.00 -2.62
N ASP A 104 3.17 -6.92 -2.04
CA ASP A 104 2.57 -8.04 -1.31
C ASP A 104 2.24 -9.22 -2.25
N GLN A 105 1.75 -8.95 -3.45
CA GLN A 105 1.50 -9.99 -4.45
C GLN A 105 2.80 -10.68 -4.86
N MET A 106 3.86 -9.94 -5.18
CA MET A 106 5.18 -10.50 -5.49
C MET A 106 5.71 -11.37 -4.36
N ARG A 107 5.55 -10.92 -3.11
CA ARG A 107 5.96 -11.70 -1.94
C ARG A 107 5.20 -13.03 -1.85
N ARG A 108 3.90 -13.03 -2.09
CA ARG A 108 3.08 -14.27 -2.10
C ARG A 108 3.50 -15.20 -3.22
N ASP A 109 3.75 -14.67 -4.40
CA ASP A 109 4.17 -15.45 -5.57
C ASP A 109 5.54 -16.09 -5.33
N VAL A 110 6.49 -15.37 -4.73
CA VAL A 110 7.79 -15.93 -4.32
C VAL A 110 7.60 -17.09 -3.35
N VAL A 111 6.81 -16.91 -2.28
CA VAL A 111 6.55 -17.97 -1.30
C VAL A 111 5.88 -19.20 -1.95
N ALA A 112 4.92 -18.99 -2.85
CA ALA A 112 4.25 -20.07 -3.57
C ALA A 112 5.22 -20.83 -4.48
N ASN A 113 6.01 -20.12 -5.27
CA ASN A 113 7.01 -20.70 -6.17
C ASN A 113 8.08 -21.47 -5.41
N VAL A 114 8.64 -20.89 -4.34
CA VAL A 114 9.61 -21.56 -3.46
C VAL A 114 9.02 -22.85 -2.89
N SER A 115 7.78 -22.81 -2.42
CA SER A 115 7.10 -24.00 -1.88
C SER A 115 6.95 -25.10 -2.91
N HIS A 116 6.67 -24.77 -4.16
CA HIS A 116 6.59 -25.70 -5.27
C HIS A 116 7.96 -26.29 -5.63
N GLU A 117 8.97 -25.44 -5.78
CA GLU A 117 10.33 -25.84 -6.12
C GLU A 117 11.00 -26.70 -5.05
N LEU A 118 10.66 -26.51 -3.77
CA LEU A 118 11.12 -27.34 -2.66
C LEU A 118 10.37 -28.67 -2.59
N ARG A 119 9.07 -28.71 -2.86
CA ARG A 119 8.25 -29.92 -2.74
C ARG A 119 8.72 -31.04 -3.68
N THR A 120 9.07 -30.69 -4.90
CA THR A 120 9.47 -31.67 -5.93
C THR A 120 10.70 -32.49 -5.52
N PRO A 121 11.86 -31.89 -5.16
CA PRO A 121 13.03 -32.65 -4.75
C PRO A 121 12.80 -33.38 -3.41
N VAL A 122 12.06 -32.80 -2.48
CA VAL A 122 11.73 -33.45 -1.20
C VAL A 122 10.89 -34.71 -1.43
N SER A 123 9.84 -34.64 -2.27
CA SER A 123 9.03 -35.81 -2.59
C SER A 123 9.82 -36.88 -3.33
N ALA A 124 10.74 -36.52 -4.21
CA ALA A 124 11.62 -37.46 -4.90
C ALA A 124 12.58 -38.14 -3.92
N LEU A 125 13.19 -37.40 -3.00
CA LEU A 125 14.03 -37.94 -1.93
C LEU A 125 13.25 -38.91 -1.06
N GLN A 126 12.06 -38.51 -0.62
CA GLN A 126 11.20 -39.35 0.22
C GLN A 126 10.87 -40.66 -0.49
N ALA A 127 10.43 -40.63 -1.76
CA ALA A 127 10.11 -41.83 -2.51
C ALA A 127 11.34 -42.78 -2.70
N MET A 128 12.52 -42.20 -2.96
CA MET A 128 13.76 -42.98 -3.09
C MET A 128 14.11 -43.70 -1.77
N VAL A 129 14.02 -42.99 -0.64
CA VAL A 129 14.33 -43.52 0.69
C VAL A 129 13.29 -44.59 1.11
N GLU A 130 11.99 -44.32 0.89
CA GLU A 130 10.90 -45.26 1.18
C GLU A 130 11.04 -46.55 0.39
N ASN A 131 11.31 -46.48 -0.91
CA ASN A 131 11.53 -47.67 -1.75
C ASN A 131 12.73 -48.50 -1.30
N MET A 132 13.79 -47.87 -0.77
CA MET A 132 14.92 -48.58 -0.21
C MET A 132 14.57 -49.20 1.15
N ALA A 133 13.85 -48.49 2.00
CA ALA A 133 13.45 -49.00 3.32
C ALA A 133 12.49 -50.21 3.20
N ASP A 134 11.61 -50.17 2.22
CA ASP A 134 10.67 -51.27 1.93
C ASP A 134 11.30 -52.44 1.17
N GLY A 135 12.58 -52.34 0.83
CA GLY A 135 13.32 -53.40 0.11
C GLY A 135 12.93 -53.52 -1.37
N VAL A 136 12.21 -52.56 -1.92
CA VAL A 136 11.81 -52.51 -3.33
C VAL A 136 12.99 -52.16 -4.23
N VAL A 137 13.90 -51.32 -3.71
CA VAL A 137 15.14 -50.91 -4.39
C VAL A 137 16.32 -51.20 -3.47
N GLU A 138 17.32 -51.84 -4.03
CA GLU A 138 18.56 -52.12 -3.26
C GLU A 138 19.36 -50.79 -3.07
N PRO A 139 19.99 -50.61 -1.90
CA PRO A 139 20.83 -49.45 -1.59
C PRO A 139 22.18 -49.54 -2.30
N THR A 140 22.20 -49.52 -3.62
CA THR A 140 23.40 -49.50 -4.46
C THR A 140 24.09 -48.13 -4.41
N PRO A 141 25.42 -48.07 -4.67
CA PRO A 141 26.12 -46.80 -4.78
C PRO A 141 25.44 -45.80 -5.76
N ALA A 142 24.94 -46.30 -6.88
CA ALA A 142 24.27 -45.48 -7.88
C ALA A 142 22.95 -44.86 -7.35
N ASN A 143 22.17 -45.64 -6.59
CA ASN A 143 20.93 -45.17 -6.00
C ASN A 143 21.19 -44.14 -4.86
N LEU A 144 22.26 -44.34 -4.10
CA LEU A 144 22.69 -43.38 -3.08
C LEU A 144 23.25 -42.08 -3.70
N GLU A 145 23.94 -42.14 -4.84
CA GLU A 145 24.37 -40.97 -5.59
C GLU A 145 23.15 -40.17 -6.08
N GLY A 146 22.06 -40.83 -6.47
CA GLY A 146 20.81 -40.17 -6.85
C GLY A 146 20.22 -39.34 -5.70
N ILE A 147 20.24 -39.90 -4.46
CA ILE A 147 19.79 -39.18 -3.25
C ILE A 147 20.70 -37.99 -2.97
N LEU A 148 22.03 -38.20 -3.04
CA LEU A 148 22.99 -37.09 -2.86
C LEU A 148 22.79 -35.98 -3.88
N GLY A 149 22.57 -36.32 -5.14
CA GLY A 149 22.28 -35.33 -6.20
C GLY A 149 21.05 -34.49 -5.91
N GLN A 150 19.95 -35.08 -5.42
CA GLN A 150 18.78 -34.34 -5.00
C GLN A 150 19.02 -33.45 -3.77
N THR A 151 19.83 -33.93 -2.83
CA THR A 151 20.21 -33.16 -1.63
C THR A 151 21.07 -31.97 -1.99
N HIS A 152 22.00 -32.09 -2.93
CA HIS A 152 22.80 -30.97 -3.45
C HIS A 152 21.89 -29.91 -4.13
N ARG A 153 20.99 -30.36 -5.00
CA ARG A 153 20.01 -29.45 -5.63
C ARG A 153 19.21 -28.64 -4.60
N LEU A 154 18.77 -29.28 -3.52
CA LEU A 154 18.04 -28.64 -2.45
C LEU A 154 18.92 -27.60 -1.73
N SER A 155 20.18 -27.93 -1.49
CA SER A 155 21.15 -27.01 -0.89
C SER A 155 21.41 -25.79 -1.75
N ASP A 156 21.57 -25.99 -3.06
CA ASP A 156 21.78 -24.91 -4.03
C ASP A 156 20.56 -23.96 -4.09
N LEU A 157 19.35 -24.52 -4.07
CA LEU A 157 18.12 -23.75 -4.04
C LEU A 157 18.00 -22.91 -2.76
N ILE A 158 18.32 -23.49 -1.61
CA ILE A 158 18.34 -22.76 -0.32
C ILE A 158 19.40 -21.64 -0.34
N ALA A 159 20.59 -21.89 -0.86
CA ALA A 159 21.63 -20.87 -1.00
C ALA A 159 21.17 -19.71 -1.89
N PHE A 160 20.55 -20.00 -3.04
CA PHE A 160 19.98 -19.01 -3.93
C PHE A 160 18.90 -18.15 -3.23
N LEU A 161 18.01 -18.76 -2.46
CA LEU A 161 16.97 -18.04 -1.71
C LEU A 161 17.54 -17.14 -0.62
N LEU A 162 18.60 -17.58 0.06
CA LEU A 162 19.30 -16.78 1.05
C LEU A 162 20.00 -15.57 0.41
N ASP A 163 20.59 -15.74 -0.77
CA ASP A 163 21.22 -14.65 -1.50
C ASP A 163 20.18 -13.65 -2.01
N LEU A 164 19.05 -14.13 -2.52
CA LEU A 164 17.92 -13.27 -2.91
C LEU A 164 17.40 -12.45 -1.72
N SER A 165 17.21 -13.08 -0.57
CA SER A 165 16.80 -12.40 0.68
C SER A 165 17.80 -11.32 1.13
N ARG A 166 19.09 -11.58 0.96
CA ARG A 166 20.14 -10.58 1.26
C ARG A 166 20.13 -9.41 0.29
N MET A 167 19.85 -9.65 -1.00
CA MET A 167 19.69 -8.59 -2.00
C MET A 167 18.50 -7.72 -1.69
N GLU A 168 17.34 -8.30 -1.36
CA GLU A 168 16.13 -7.56 -0.97
C GLU A 168 16.33 -6.73 0.31
N ALA A 169 17.10 -7.24 1.26
CA ALA A 169 17.46 -6.49 2.48
C ALA A 169 18.48 -5.35 2.23
N GLY A 170 18.93 -5.14 1.00
CA GLY A 170 19.94 -4.15 0.66
C GLY A 170 21.33 -4.45 1.23
N ALA A 171 21.55 -5.68 1.71
CA ALA A 171 22.81 -6.14 2.31
C ALA A 171 23.80 -6.69 1.28
N ALA A 172 23.40 -6.78 0.01
CA ALA A 172 24.28 -7.21 -1.06
C ALA A 172 25.24 -6.07 -1.44
N SER A 173 26.52 -6.24 -1.16
CA SER A 173 27.56 -5.33 -1.64
C SER A 173 27.84 -5.61 -3.11
N LEU A 174 27.59 -4.61 -3.97
CA LEU A 174 28.04 -4.67 -5.35
C LEU A 174 29.57 -4.53 -5.40
N ASN A 175 30.23 -5.59 -5.83
CA ASN A 175 31.66 -5.52 -6.16
C ASN A 175 31.81 -4.97 -7.60
N ILE A 176 31.95 -3.64 -7.72
CA ILE A 176 32.08 -2.99 -9.03
C ILE A 176 33.52 -3.13 -9.50
N GLU A 177 33.77 -4.01 -10.45
CA GLU A 177 35.07 -4.18 -11.12
C GLU A 177 35.02 -3.62 -12.55
N ARG A 178 36.12 -3.01 -12.97
CA ARG A 178 36.30 -2.60 -14.37
C ARG A 178 36.86 -3.79 -15.14
N PHE A 179 36.13 -4.24 -16.15
CA PHE A 179 36.61 -5.27 -17.07
C PHE A 179 36.63 -4.73 -18.50
N CYS A 180 37.59 -5.21 -19.30
CA CYS A 180 37.62 -4.90 -20.73
C CYS A 180 36.60 -5.74 -21.48
N LEU A 181 35.71 -5.10 -22.23
CA LEU A 181 34.68 -5.78 -23.06
C LEU A 181 35.27 -6.68 -24.15
N HIS A 182 36.59 -6.55 -24.41
CA HIS A 182 37.33 -7.36 -25.41
C HIS A 182 37.68 -8.77 -24.90
N ASP A 183 37.55 -9.02 -23.60
CA ASP A 183 37.89 -10.30 -22.97
C ASP A 183 36.68 -11.23 -22.86
N PHE A 184 35.55 -10.85 -23.45
CA PHE A 184 34.30 -11.63 -23.61
C PHE A 184 34.06 -11.93 -25.07
#